data_64cceaaa73cf480cebe0b149786032b3
#
_entry.id   64cceaaa73cf480cebe0b149786032b3
#
_cell.length_a   1.000
_cell.length_b   1.000
_cell.length_c   1.000
_cell.angle_alpha   90.00
_cell.angle_beta   90.00
_cell.angle_gamma   90.00
#
_symmetry.space_group_name_H-M   'P 1'
#
loop_
_entity.id
_entity.type
_entity.pdbx_description
1 polymer ?
#
loop_
_entity_poly.entity_id
_entity_poly.type
_entity_poly.pdbx_seq_one_letter_code
_entity_poly.pdbx_strand_id
1 'polypeptide(L)'
;HNDGEPLFSAGSNDLGNGLEALAEDGNPAGLGESLAATSGTITILAPGVWAVHTTRANPIFTRGAVDAGEGLEALSEDGGPGDLAAAVAGKDGIVASGVFNTPDGADGPGALTPGGSYSFNVTARPGDFLAFATMSVQSNDLFFAPGGAGIALFSGGRAKTRNVTGRVGLWDAGTEVNQVPGLGADQAPRQAGPNTGDDEGGVVQLVNDGFSYPKTGSVLHVTITPQ
;
A
#
# COMPACT_ATOMS: atom_id res chain seq x y z
N HIS A 1 -2.42 19.86 5.05
CA HIS A 1 -2.19 21.29 5.28
C HIS A 1 -0.74 21.48 5.69
N ASN A 2 0.02 22.20 4.90
CA ASN A 2 1.43 22.42 5.18
C ASN A 2 1.65 23.53 6.21
N ASP A 3 2.76 23.48 6.91
CA ASP A 3 3.13 24.41 7.97
C ASP A 3 3.74 25.70 7.44
N GLY A 4 3.30 26.16 6.26
CA GLY A 4 3.48 27.52 6.21
C GLY A 4 4.11 28.25 5.07
N GLU A 5 4.77 27.63 4.11
CA GLU A 5 5.26 28.45 2.99
C GLU A 5 4.12 28.68 1.98
N PRO A 6 3.75 29.92 1.69
CA PRO A 6 2.72 30.21 0.70
C PRO A 6 3.19 29.82 -0.69
N LEU A 7 2.25 29.41 -1.56
CA LEU A 7 2.53 29.16 -2.98
C LEU A 7 3.17 30.37 -3.67
N PHE A 8 2.74 31.53 -3.29
CA PHE A 8 3.27 32.81 -3.73
C PHE A 8 2.99 33.90 -2.68
N SER A 9 3.74 34.97 -2.72
CA SER A 9 3.50 36.15 -1.91
C SER A 9 3.35 37.36 -2.84
N ALA A 10 2.28 38.13 -2.65
CA ALA A 10 2.04 39.31 -3.48
C ALA A 10 3.21 40.31 -3.37
N GLY A 11 3.76 40.71 -4.50
CA GLY A 11 4.90 41.65 -4.57
C GLY A 11 6.27 40.98 -4.41
N SER A 12 6.34 39.68 -4.30
CA SER A 12 7.61 38.93 -4.28
C SER A 12 7.90 38.29 -5.64
N ASN A 13 9.17 37.97 -5.90
CA ASN A 13 9.57 37.16 -7.03
C ASN A 13 9.04 35.73 -6.88
N ASP A 14 8.91 35.02 -8.02
CA ASP A 14 8.63 33.59 -8.02
C ASP A 14 9.65 32.81 -7.14
N LEU A 15 9.14 31.81 -6.42
CA LEU A 15 9.94 31.01 -5.49
C LEU A 15 10.73 29.89 -6.18
N GLY A 16 10.59 29.74 -7.51
CA GLY A 16 11.21 28.65 -8.27
C GLY A 16 10.58 27.29 -8.00
N ASN A 17 9.36 27.28 -7.50
CA ASN A 17 8.60 26.07 -7.13
C ASN A 17 7.70 25.54 -8.26
N GLY A 18 7.87 26.01 -9.52
CA GLY A 18 7.10 25.62 -10.69
C GLY A 18 5.87 26.48 -10.97
N LEU A 19 5.66 27.59 -10.23
CA LEU A 19 4.55 28.51 -10.47
C LEU A 19 4.70 29.22 -11.82
N GLU A 20 5.93 29.60 -12.22
CA GLU A 20 6.23 30.21 -13.52
C GLU A 20 5.77 29.29 -14.67
N ALA A 21 6.17 28.02 -14.66
CA ALA A 21 5.80 27.05 -15.68
C ALA A 21 4.27 26.83 -15.76
N LEU A 22 3.59 26.89 -14.62
CA LEU A 22 2.12 26.85 -14.60
C LEU A 22 1.51 28.10 -15.24
N ALA A 23 2.06 29.27 -14.92
CA ALA A 23 1.48 30.55 -15.34
C ALA A 23 1.76 30.86 -16.81
N GLU A 24 2.92 30.49 -17.34
CA GLU A 24 3.38 30.78 -18.70
C GLU A 24 2.97 29.68 -19.69
N ASP A 25 3.18 28.42 -19.30
CA ASP A 25 3.02 27.26 -20.20
C ASP A 25 1.79 26.41 -19.86
N GLY A 26 1.09 26.70 -18.78
CA GLY A 26 -0.01 25.86 -18.28
C GLY A 26 0.46 24.50 -17.77
N ASN A 27 1.76 24.36 -17.47
CA ASN A 27 2.33 23.10 -16.99
C ASN A 27 2.32 23.02 -15.44
N PRO A 28 1.46 22.19 -14.83
CA PRO A 28 1.33 22.12 -13.37
C PRO A 28 2.37 21.20 -12.69
N ALA A 29 3.19 20.46 -13.45
CA ALA A 29 3.99 19.38 -12.92
C ALA A 29 4.96 19.83 -11.81
N GLY A 30 5.80 20.83 -12.08
CA GLY A 30 6.79 21.30 -11.10
C GLY A 30 6.15 21.90 -9.83
N LEU A 31 5.04 22.64 -9.97
CA LEU A 31 4.30 23.14 -8.82
C LEU A 31 3.65 22.02 -8.02
N GLY A 32 3.10 21.02 -8.71
CA GLY A 32 2.53 19.82 -8.10
C GLY A 32 3.57 19.04 -7.29
N GLU A 33 4.76 18.83 -7.83
CA GLU A 33 5.88 18.19 -7.12
C GLU A 33 6.31 18.97 -5.88
N SER A 34 6.46 20.29 -6.01
CA SER A 34 6.80 21.16 -4.88
C SER A 34 5.75 21.11 -3.78
N LEU A 35 4.47 21.11 -4.14
CA LEU A 35 3.37 20.99 -3.18
C LEU A 35 3.31 19.62 -2.52
N ALA A 36 3.50 18.55 -3.27
CA ALA A 36 3.52 17.20 -2.72
C ALA A 36 4.67 17.02 -1.70
N ALA A 37 5.85 17.57 -2.01
CA ALA A 37 7.00 17.55 -1.11
C ALA A 37 6.74 18.26 0.22
N THR A 38 5.89 19.30 0.20
CA THR A 38 5.62 20.14 1.39
C THR A 38 4.30 19.82 2.10
N SER A 39 3.28 19.35 1.36
CA SER A 39 1.95 19.08 1.93
C SER A 39 1.75 17.66 2.45
N GLY A 40 2.65 16.75 2.13
CA GLY A 40 2.51 15.32 2.39
C GLY A 40 1.45 14.65 1.51
N THR A 41 1.73 13.45 1.08
CA THR A 41 0.79 12.65 0.32
C THR A 41 -0.24 12.05 1.27
N ILE A 42 -1.53 12.21 0.98
CA ILE A 42 -2.59 11.49 1.70
C ILE A 42 -2.50 10.03 1.28
N THR A 43 -2.14 9.15 2.19
CA THR A 43 -2.11 7.73 1.92
C THR A 43 -3.52 7.16 2.00
N ILE A 44 -3.99 6.62 0.88
CA ILE A 44 -5.23 5.86 0.76
C ILE A 44 -4.84 4.39 0.61
N LEU A 45 -5.55 3.48 1.26
CA LEU A 45 -5.35 2.05 1.11
C LEU A 45 -6.48 1.46 0.25
N ALA A 46 -6.13 0.64 -0.72
CA ALA A 46 -7.12 -0.12 -1.48
C ALA A 46 -7.65 -1.32 -0.67
N PRO A 47 -8.72 -1.99 -1.13
CA PRO A 47 -9.05 -3.34 -0.68
C PRO A 47 -7.83 -4.27 -0.71
N GLY A 48 -7.81 -5.26 0.18
CA GLY A 48 -6.65 -6.14 0.30
C GLY A 48 -7.03 -7.59 0.55
N VAL A 49 -6.01 -8.44 0.57
CA VAL A 49 -6.10 -9.88 0.81
C VAL A 49 -5.52 -10.23 2.17
N TRP A 50 -6.10 -11.20 2.84
CA TRP A 50 -5.55 -11.79 4.05
C TRP A 50 -5.50 -13.31 3.96
N ALA A 51 -4.56 -13.93 4.66
CA ALA A 51 -4.45 -15.38 4.81
C ALA A 51 -3.98 -15.76 6.21
N VAL A 52 -4.64 -16.74 6.82
CA VAL A 52 -4.13 -17.50 7.96
C VAL A 52 -3.47 -18.76 7.41
N HIS A 53 -2.21 -19.01 7.80
CA HIS A 53 -1.44 -20.12 7.24
C HIS A 53 -0.47 -20.72 8.26
N THR A 54 -0.05 -21.97 8.01
CA THR A 54 0.86 -22.74 8.87
C THR A 54 2.31 -22.71 8.41
N THR A 55 2.59 -22.28 7.18
CA THR A 55 3.92 -22.27 6.59
C THR A 55 4.78 -21.13 7.16
N ARG A 56 6.09 -21.26 7.06
CA ARG A 56 7.02 -20.18 7.39
C ARG A 56 7.37 -19.30 6.17
N ALA A 57 6.82 -19.62 5.01
CA ALA A 57 6.87 -18.79 3.82
C ALA A 57 5.62 -17.91 3.75
N ASN A 58 5.76 -16.67 3.30
CA ASN A 58 4.63 -15.80 3.05
C ASN A 58 3.85 -16.34 1.84
N PRO A 59 2.53 -16.57 1.94
CA PRO A 59 1.76 -17.09 0.81
C PRO A 59 1.44 -16.05 -0.26
N ILE A 60 1.66 -14.76 0.02
CA ILE A 60 1.31 -13.66 -0.89
C ILE A 60 2.48 -13.33 -1.81
N PHE A 61 3.70 -13.24 -1.27
CA PHE A 61 4.89 -12.90 -2.05
C PHE A 61 6.17 -13.50 -1.46
N THR A 62 7.21 -13.53 -2.27
CA THR A 62 8.56 -13.93 -1.84
C THR A 62 9.53 -12.76 -2.04
N ARG A 63 10.09 -12.24 -0.95
CA ARG A 63 11.09 -11.17 -1.03
C ARG A 63 12.27 -11.58 -1.90
N GLY A 64 12.64 -10.73 -2.85
CA GLY A 64 13.75 -10.95 -3.77
C GLY A 64 13.42 -11.84 -4.97
N ALA A 65 12.16 -12.29 -5.10
CA ALA A 65 11.67 -12.95 -6.29
C ALA A 65 10.88 -11.97 -7.17
N VAL A 66 10.82 -12.24 -8.45
CA VAL A 66 9.89 -11.58 -9.38
C VAL A 66 8.47 -11.95 -8.98
N ASP A 67 7.50 -11.09 -9.28
CA ASP A 67 6.09 -11.42 -9.09
C ASP A 67 5.73 -12.73 -9.80
N ALA A 68 4.96 -13.57 -9.13
CA ALA A 68 4.62 -14.91 -9.62
C ALA A 68 3.50 -14.92 -10.68
N GLY A 69 2.94 -13.75 -11.02
CA GLY A 69 1.76 -13.65 -11.90
C GLY A 69 0.48 -14.18 -11.24
N GLU A 70 0.43 -14.18 -9.92
CA GLU A 70 -0.69 -14.71 -9.13
C GLU A 70 -1.62 -13.60 -8.62
N GLY A 71 -1.52 -12.39 -9.20
CA GLY A 71 -2.40 -11.25 -8.92
C GLY A 71 -1.85 -10.27 -7.88
N LEU A 72 -0.56 -10.34 -7.51
CA LEU A 72 0.07 -9.30 -6.69
C LEU A 72 0.18 -7.99 -7.47
N GLU A 73 0.58 -8.03 -8.74
CA GLU A 73 0.58 -6.91 -9.68
C GLU A 73 -0.78 -6.20 -9.68
N ALA A 74 -1.88 -6.91 -10.01
CA ALA A 74 -3.22 -6.34 -10.03
C ALA A 74 -3.66 -5.75 -8.67
N LEU A 75 -3.19 -6.31 -7.56
CA LEU A 75 -3.45 -5.75 -6.23
C LEU A 75 -2.64 -4.48 -6.00
N SER A 76 -1.35 -4.46 -6.37
CA SER A 76 -0.44 -3.37 -6.03
C SER A 76 -0.52 -2.18 -6.98
N GLU A 77 -0.94 -2.38 -8.24
CA GLU A 77 -1.12 -1.34 -9.26
C GLU A 77 -2.55 -0.82 -9.32
N ASP A 78 -3.54 -1.72 -9.25
CA ASP A 78 -4.95 -1.39 -9.52
C ASP A 78 -5.84 -1.47 -8.28
N GLY A 79 -5.32 -1.96 -7.16
CA GLY A 79 -6.10 -2.21 -5.95
C GLY A 79 -7.12 -3.36 -6.12
N GLY A 80 -6.88 -4.26 -7.07
CA GLY A 80 -7.72 -5.41 -7.39
C GLY A 80 -7.34 -6.68 -6.60
N PRO A 81 -8.01 -7.05 -5.49
CA PRO A 81 -7.59 -8.17 -4.66
C PRO A 81 -8.04 -9.55 -5.17
N GLY A 82 -8.89 -9.63 -6.21
CA GLY A 82 -9.60 -10.84 -6.60
C GLY A 82 -8.70 -11.99 -7.00
N ASP A 83 -7.80 -11.77 -7.94
CA ASP A 83 -6.92 -12.81 -8.48
C ASP A 83 -5.94 -13.32 -7.44
N LEU A 84 -5.34 -12.40 -6.66
CA LEU A 84 -4.46 -12.76 -5.56
C LEU A 84 -5.20 -13.56 -4.48
N ALA A 85 -6.42 -13.18 -4.13
CA ALA A 85 -7.23 -13.92 -3.15
C ALA A 85 -7.53 -15.36 -3.63
N ALA A 86 -7.86 -15.52 -4.92
CA ALA A 86 -8.10 -16.83 -5.52
C ALA A 86 -6.83 -17.70 -5.53
N ALA A 87 -5.69 -17.13 -5.93
CA ALA A 87 -4.41 -17.83 -5.94
C ALA A 87 -3.97 -18.25 -4.53
N VAL A 88 -4.06 -17.34 -3.55
CA VAL A 88 -3.70 -17.64 -2.15
C VAL A 88 -4.56 -18.74 -1.56
N ALA A 89 -5.87 -18.75 -1.83
CA ALA A 89 -6.79 -19.78 -1.32
C ALA A 89 -6.42 -21.19 -1.77
N GLY A 90 -5.75 -21.33 -2.92
CA GLY A 90 -5.31 -22.63 -3.47
C GLY A 90 -3.97 -23.13 -2.96
N LYS A 91 -3.24 -22.35 -2.16
CA LYS A 91 -1.87 -22.73 -1.73
C LYS A 91 -1.87 -23.70 -0.55
N ASP A 92 -0.84 -24.54 -0.51
CA ASP A 92 -0.62 -25.46 0.61
C ASP A 92 -0.40 -24.72 1.92
N GLY A 93 -0.98 -25.24 2.99
CA GLY A 93 -0.85 -24.72 4.34
C GLY A 93 -1.73 -23.51 4.65
N ILE A 94 -2.60 -23.10 3.74
CA ILE A 94 -3.62 -22.09 4.02
C ILE A 94 -4.72 -22.71 4.89
N VAL A 95 -4.98 -22.07 6.03
CA VAL A 95 -6.05 -22.42 6.97
C VAL A 95 -7.35 -21.71 6.60
N ALA A 96 -7.21 -20.43 6.28
CA ALA A 96 -8.31 -19.57 5.81
C ALA A 96 -7.71 -18.37 5.07
N SER A 97 -8.45 -17.84 4.11
CA SER A 97 -8.08 -16.61 3.40
C SER A 97 -9.32 -15.84 2.97
N GLY A 98 -9.15 -14.61 2.59
CA GLY A 98 -10.24 -13.77 2.11
C GLY A 98 -9.79 -12.38 1.73
N VAL A 99 -10.76 -11.56 1.38
CA VAL A 99 -10.59 -10.15 1.03
C VAL A 99 -11.12 -9.30 2.18
N PHE A 100 -10.46 -8.19 2.47
CA PHE A 100 -11.02 -7.07 3.23
C PHE A 100 -11.20 -5.89 2.26
N ASN A 101 -12.41 -5.43 2.08
CA ASN A 101 -12.73 -4.46 1.04
C ASN A 101 -13.79 -3.42 1.44
N THR A 102 -14.41 -3.59 2.60
CA THR A 102 -15.47 -2.68 3.04
C THR A 102 -14.97 -1.94 4.28
N PRO A 103 -14.77 -0.62 4.22
CA PRO A 103 -14.46 0.18 5.40
C PRO A 103 -15.54 0.05 6.46
N ASP A 104 -15.13 0.06 7.73
CA ASP A 104 -16.07 -0.03 8.86
C ASP A 104 -17.08 1.12 8.79
N GLY A 105 -18.37 0.75 8.81
CA GLY A 105 -19.48 1.70 8.70
C GLY A 105 -19.85 2.12 7.27
N ALA A 106 -19.18 1.57 6.23
CA ALA A 106 -19.56 1.79 4.85
C ALA A 106 -20.60 0.77 4.37
N ASP A 107 -21.44 1.17 3.40
CA ASP A 107 -22.49 0.32 2.81
C ASP A 107 -21.95 -0.70 1.79
N GLY A 108 -20.68 -0.61 1.39
CA GLY A 108 -20.10 -1.49 0.37
C GLY A 108 -18.58 -1.34 0.22
N PRO A 109 -17.99 -2.12 -0.70
CA PRO A 109 -16.57 -2.09 -0.96
C PRO A 109 -16.07 -0.70 -1.38
N GLY A 110 -14.88 -0.36 -0.95
CA GLY A 110 -14.23 0.91 -1.29
C GLY A 110 -12.85 1.04 -0.67
N ALA A 111 -12.12 2.06 -1.11
CA ALA A 111 -10.82 2.39 -0.56
C ALA A 111 -10.94 3.01 0.84
N LEU A 112 -9.92 2.82 1.64
CA LEU A 112 -9.83 3.34 3.00
C LEU A 112 -9.11 4.70 3.01
N THR A 113 -9.82 5.72 3.40
CA THR A 113 -9.27 7.06 3.60
C THR A 113 -8.74 7.26 5.02
N PRO A 114 -7.91 8.28 5.28
CA PRO A 114 -7.41 8.57 6.62
C PRO A 114 -8.52 8.68 7.67
N GLY A 115 -8.31 8.04 8.81
CA GLY A 115 -9.28 7.99 9.92
C GLY A 115 -10.27 6.83 9.85
N GLY A 116 -10.35 6.12 8.72
CA GLY A 116 -11.15 4.90 8.58
C GLY A 116 -10.43 3.63 9.05
N SER A 117 -11.14 2.52 9.03
CA SER A 117 -10.60 1.18 9.33
C SER A 117 -11.22 0.10 8.46
N TYR A 118 -10.46 -0.96 8.21
CA TYR A 118 -10.97 -2.25 7.79
C TYR A 118 -10.89 -3.20 8.97
N SER A 119 -11.94 -3.99 9.20
CA SER A 119 -11.98 -5.04 10.21
C SER A 119 -12.37 -6.38 9.60
N PHE A 120 -11.69 -7.44 10.02
CA PHE A 120 -12.06 -8.80 9.64
C PHE A 120 -11.75 -9.77 10.77
N ASN A 121 -12.49 -10.89 10.81
CA ASN A 121 -12.34 -11.93 11.82
C ASN A 121 -11.67 -13.16 11.21
N VAL A 122 -10.76 -13.76 11.96
CA VAL A 122 -10.08 -14.99 11.56
C VAL A 122 -10.14 -16.01 12.68
N THR A 123 -10.22 -17.29 12.31
CA THR A 123 -10.03 -18.41 13.23
C THR A 123 -8.62 -18.96 13.06
N ALA A 124 -7.90 -19.09 14.16
CA ALA A 124 -6.51 -19.53 14.14
C ALA A 124 -6.16 -20.43 15.35
N ARG A 125 -5.07 -21.17 15.24
CA ARG A 125 -4.51 -22.05 16.27
C ARG A 125 -3.08 -21.66 16.62
N PRO A 126 -2.55 -22.09 17.76
CA PRO A 126 -1.13 -21.93 18.07
C PRO A 126 -0.24 -22.49 16.95
N GLY A 127 0.66 -21.66 16.44
CA GLY A 127 1.52 -21.97 15.30
C GLY A 127 1.13 -21.28 13.99
N ASP A 128 -0.10 -20.77 13.89
CA ASP A 128 -0.56 -20.08 12.70
C ASP A 128 -0.02 -18.65 12.62
N PHE A 129 0.12 -18.19 11.37
CA PHE A 129 0.56 -16.85 11.00
C PHE A 129 -0.55 -16.13 10.22
N LEU A 130 -0.55 -14.81 10.29
CA LEU A 130 -1.36 -13.93 9.46
C LEU A 130 -0.47 -13.23 8.44
N ALA A 131 -0.77 -13.41 7.17
CA ALA A 131 -0.30 -12.58 6.07
C ALA A 131 -1.43 -11.70 5.56
N PHE A 132 -1.12 -10.52 5.07
CA PHE A 132 -2.04 -9.65 4.34
C PHE A 132 -1.26 -8.73 3.41
N ALA A 133 -1.94 -8.21 2.40
CA ALA A 133 -1.42 -7.16 1.52
C ALA A 133 -2.54 -6.19 1.13
N THR A 134 -2.20 -4.91 1.02
CA THR A 134 -3.09 -3.84 0.55
C THR A 134 -2.27 -2.77 -0.16
N MET A 135 -2.76 -2.29 -1.29
CA MET A 135 -2.10 -1.27 -2.10
C MET A 135 -2.00 0.06 -1.38
N SER A 136 -0.89 0.75 -1.59
CA SER A 136 -0.74 2.19 -1.33
C SER A 136 -1.21 2.95 -2.57
N VAL A 137 -2.45 3.43 -2.59
CA VAL A 137 -3.13 3.91 -3.81
C VAL A 137 -2.40 5.05 -4.54
N GLN A 138 -1.62 5.85 -3.85
CA GLN A 138 -0.85 6.97 -4.42
C GLN A 138 0.58 6.55 -4.85
N SER A 139 0.72 5.35 -5.37
CA SER A 139 1.96 4.78 -5.92
C SER A 139 1.66 3.99 -7.18
N ASN A 140 2.69 3.51 -7.87
CA ASN A 140 2.56 2.66 -9.04
C ASN A 140 2.23 1.23 -8.60
N ASP A 141 3.14 0.57 -7.89
CA ASP A 141 2.98 -0.83 -7.48
C ASP A 141 3.34 -1.09 -6.00
N LEU A 142 3.22 -0.06 -5.14
CA LEU A 142 3.57 -0.22 -3.74
C LEU A 142 2.41 -0.78 -2.90
N PHE A 143 2.74 -1.67 -1.97
CA PHE A 143 1.78 -2.27 -1.07
C PHE A 143 2.29 -2.41 0.37
N PHE A 144 1.38 -2.37 1.33
CA PHE A 144 1.66 -2.64 2.72
C PHE A 144 1.42 -4.10 3.06
N ALA A 145 2.42 -4.76 3.65
CA ALA A 145 2.34 -6.16 4.06
C ALA A 145 3.31 -6.47 5.20
N PRO A 146 3.03 -7.49 6.04
CA PRO A 146 4.04 -8.06 6.91
C PRO A 146 5.04 -8.88 6.10
N GLY A 147 6.33 -8.74 6.41
CA GLY A 147 7.40 -9.51 5.78
C GLY A 147 7.57 -10.92 6.37
N GLY A 148 8.49 -11.68 5.78
CA GLY A 148 8.85 -13.04 6.24
C GLY A 148 7.65 -13.98 6.23
N ALA A 149 7.44 -14.70 7.32
CA ALA A 149 6.29 -15.59 7.50
C ALA A 149 4.99 -14.85 7.87
N GLY A 150 4.96 -13.52 7.85
CA GLY A 150 3.83 -12.76 8.37
C GLY A 150 3.88 -12.59 9.89
N ILE A 151 2.71 -12.44 10.50
CA ILE A 151 2.54 -12.15 11.93
C ILE A 151 2.11 -13.42 12.65
N ALA A 152 2.93 -13.92 13.59
CA ALA A 152 2.51 -15.05 14.43
C ALA A 152 1.31 -14.65 15.29
N LEU A 153 0.20 -15.37 15.19
CA LEU A 153 -1.05 -15.04 15.89
C LEU A 153 -1.02 -15.38 17.39
N PHE A 154 -0.14 -16.30 17.79
CA PHE A 154 0.03 -16.74 19.18
C PHE A 154 1.43 -16.50 19.70
N SER A 155 1.57 -16.29 21.00
CA SER A 155 2.84 -16.21 21.71
C SER A 155 2.75 -17.05 22.99
N GLY A 156 3.63 -18.05 23.15
CA GLY A 156 3.57 -18.99 24.27
C GLY A 156 2.24 -19.77 24.33
N GLY A 157 1.67 -20.10 23.17
CA GLY A 157 0.39 -20.83 23.07
C GLY A 157 -0.85 -20.00 23.38
N ARG A 158 -0.72 -18.69 23.57
CA ARG A 158 -1.83 -17.78 23.91
C ARG A 158 -2.00 -16.68 22.88
N ALA A 159 -3.23 -16.46 22.44
CA ALA A 159 -3.60 -15.27 21.69
C ALA A 159 -3.59 -14.05 22.62
N LYS A 160 -3.14 -12.90 22.13
CA LYS A 160 -3.08 -11.66 22.91
C LYS A 160 -3.41 -10.47 22.03
N THR A 161 -4.10 -9.49 22.60
CA THR A 161 -4.23 -8.16 21.99
C THR A 161 -2.86 -7.55 21.79
N ARG A 162 -2.55 -7.13 20.57
CA ARG A 162 -1.25 -6.56 20.20
C ARG A 162 -1.40 -5.52 19.10
N ASN A 163 -0.65 -4.43 19.23
CA ASN A 163 -0.30 -3.62 18.08
C ASN A 163 0.85 -4.34 17.33
N VAL A 164 0.64 -4.62 16.07
CA VAL A 164 1.60 -5.32 15.19
C VAL A 164 2.09 -4.47 14.03
N THR A 165 1.80 -3.18 14.05
CA THR A 165 2.18 -2.19 13.01
C THR A 165 3.67 -2.27 12.67
N GLY A 166 4.55 -2.44 13.65
CA GLY A 166 5.98 -2.56 13.42
C GLY A 166 6.43 -3.83 12.66
N ARG A 167 5.51 -4.72 12.30
CA ARG A 167 5.75 -5.88 11.43
C ARG A 167 5.41 -5.61 9.98
N VAL A 168 4.75 -4.50 9.70
CA VAL A 168 4.28 -4.11 8.37
C VAL A 168 5.32 -3.20 7.74
N GLY A 169 5.70 -3.52 6.52
CA GLY A 169 6.55 -2.70 5.66
C GLY A 169 5.79 -2.15 4.47
N LEU A 170 6.34 -1.12 3.84
CA LEU A 170 5.98 -0.69 2.51
C LEU A 170 6.89 -1.44 1.54
N TRP A 171 6.28 -2.20 0.65
CA TRP A 171 6.91 -3.06 -0.32
C TRP A 171 6.64 -2.54 -1.72
N ASP A 172 7.58 -2.79 -2.59
CA ASP A 172 7.58 -2.57 -4.01
C ASP A 172 7.38 -3.94 -4.66
N ALA A 173 6.41 -4.08 -5.56
CA ALA A 173 6.15 -5.34 -6.24
C ALA A 173 7.15 -5.60 -7.38
N GLY A 174 7.82 -4.54 -7.87
CA GLY A 174 8.79 -4.59 -8.96
C GLY A 174 8.14 -4.84 -10.31
N THR A 175 6.87 -4.51 -10.45
CA THR A 175 6.08 -4.74 -11.66
C THR A 175 5.99 -3.50 -12.51
N GLU A 176 5.85 -2.31 -11.93
CA GLU A 176 5.73 -1.04 -12.64
C GLU A 176 6.78 -0.02 -12.18
N VAL A 177 7.37 0.73 -13.12
CA VAL A 177 8.36 1.77 -12.81
C VAL A 177 7.77 2.84 -11.90
N ASN A 178 8.39 3.04 -10.74
CA ASN A 178 7.93 4.01 -9.77
C ASN A 178 8.03 5.45 -10.25
N GLN A 179 6.95 6.19 -10.09
CA GLN A 179 6.82 7.62 -10.36
C GLN A 179 6.72 8.39 -9.03
N VAL A 180 6.81 9.73 -9.10
CA VAL A 180 6.67 10.57 -7.90
C VAL A 180 5.38 10.24 -7.15
N PRO A 181 5.44 9.85 -5.87
CA PRO A 181 4.28 9.44 -5.10
C PRO A 181 3.18 10.50 -5.08
N GLY A 182 1.96 10.11 -5.43
CA GLY A 182 0.81 11.00 -5.45
C GLY A 182 0.67 11.88 -6.70
N LEU A 183 1.65 11.85 -7.63
CA LEU A 183 1.67 12.69 -8.84
C LEU A 183 1.80 11.91 -10.14
N GLY A 184 2.33 10.70 -10.11
CA GLY A 184 2.57 9.89 -11.30
C GLY A 184 1.29 9.67 -12.11
N ALA A 185 1.41 9.79 -13.45
CA ALA A 185 0.27 9.68 -14.37
C ALA A 185 -0.31 8.27 -14.41
N ASP A 186 0.54 7.27 -14.19
CA ASP A 186 0.18 5.85 -14.26
C ASP A 186 -0.26 5.26 -12.90
N GLN A 187 -0.26 6.06 -11.83
CA GLN A 187 -0.80 5.65 -10.53
C GLN A 187 -2.32 5.55 -10.56
N ALA A 188 -2.91 4.57 -9.88
CA ALA A 188 -4.33 4.21 -9.91
C ALA A 188 -5.34 5.38 -9.95
N PRO A 189 -5.17 6.49 -9.20
CA PRO A 189 -6.13 7.61 -9.28
C PRO A 189 -6.08 8.41 -10.58
N ARG A 190 -5.05 8.23 -11.43
CA ARG A 190 -4.79 9.04 -12.62
C ARG A 190 -4.58 8.22 -13.89
N GLN A 191 -4.27 6.94 -13.76
CA GLN A 191 -4.03 6.04 -14.89
C GLN A 191 -5.25 5.97 -15.82
N ALA A 192 -4.99 5.75 -17.11
CA ALA A 192 -6.04 5.64 -18.12
C ALA A 192 -6.84 4.33 -18.04
N GLY A 193 -6.29 3.32 -17.40
CA GLY A 193 -6.89 2.01 -17.20
C GLY A 193 -5.94 1.10 -16.42
N PRO A 194 -6.37 -0.10 -16.03
CA PRO A 194 -5.52 -1.06 -15.35
C PRO A 194 -4.27 -1.42 -16.14
N ASN A 195 -3.18 -1.70 -15.41
CA ASN A 195 -1.90 -2.11 -15.98
C ASN A 195 -1.41 -1.12 -17.09
N THR A 196 -1.32 0.16 -16.72
CA THR A 196 -0.76 1.22 -17.56
C THR A 196 0.51 1.74 -16.91
N GLY A 197 1.53 1.98 -17.70
CA GLY A 197 2.85 2.39 -17.26
C GLY A 197 3.92 1.47 -17.83
N ASP A 198 5.17 1.80 -17.58
CA ASP A 198 6.31 1.02 -18.07
C ASP A 198 6.60 -0.13 -17.09
N ASP A 199 6.73 -1.36 -17.59
CA ASP A 199 7.16 -2.51 -16.81
C ASP A 199 8.54 -2.30 -16.18
N GLU A 200 8.67 -2.48 -14.86
CA GLU A 200 9.96 -2.40 -14.17
C GLU A 200 10.81 -3.67 -14.38
N GLY A 201 10.17 -4.84 -14.38
CA GLY A 201 10.85 -6.14 -14.45
C GLY A 201 11.73 -6.40 -13.21
N GLY A 202 11.36 -5.83 -12.09
CA GLY A 202 12.06 -5.86 -10.82
C GLY A 202 11.76 -7.11 -9.99
N VAL A 203 12.03 -7.02 -8.69
CA VAL A 203 11.75 -8.06 -7.70
C VAL A 203 11.02 -7.48 -6.52
N VAL A 204 10.20 -8.27 -5.85
CA VAL A 204 9.51 -7.83 -4.62
C VAL A 204 10.52 -7.51 -3.52
N GLN A 205 10.54 -6.26 -3.08
CA GLN A 205 11.49 -5.76 -2.08
C GLN A 205 10.86 -4.69 -1.18
N LEU A 206 11.51 -4.34 -0.09
CA LEU A 206 11.15 -3.12 0.63
C LEU A 206 11.45 -1.93 -0.28
N VAL A 207 10.54 -0.98 -0.35
CA VAL A 207 10.67 0.20 -1.21
C VAL A 207 12.03 0.88 -1.04
N ASN A 208 12.72 1.12 -2.15
CA ASN A 208 14.03 1.76 -2.21
C ASN A 208 14.26 2.36 -3.62
N ASP A 209 13.41 3.24 -4.04
CA ASP A 209 13.34 3.84 -5.37
C ASP A 209 13.86 5.28 -5.45
N GLY A 210 14.37 5.78 -4.33
CA GLY A 210 14.89 7.15 -4.22
C GLY A 210 13.85 8.20 -3.85
N PHE A 211 12.56 7.86 -3.79
CA PHE A 211 11.52 8.74 -3.27
C PHE A 211 11.42 8.66 -1.75
N SER A 212 10.74 9.63 -1.17
CA SER A 212 10.52 9.70 0.28
C SER A 212 9.09 9.26 0.62
N TYR A 213 8.96 8.33 1.54
CA TYR A 213 7.68 7.82 2.02
C TYR A 213 7.51 8.03 3.52
N PRO A 214 6.29 8.28 4.00
CA PRO A 214 6.05 8.35 5.43
C PRO A 214 6.32 6.97 6.08
N LYS A 215 6.74 6.98 7.34
CA LYS A 215 6.92 5.73 8.10
C LYS A 215 5.57 5.00 8.20
N THR A 216 5.57 3.69 8.07
CA THR A 216 4.35 2.85 8.15
C THR A 216 3.46 3.20 9.34
N GLY A 217 4.04 3.41 10.52
CA GLY A 217 3.29 3.75 11.73
C GLY A 217 2.64 5.15 11.73
N SER A 218 3.01 6.02 10.77
CA SER A 218 2.33 7.30 10.54
C SER A 218 1.20 7.19 9.53
N VAL A 219 1.14 6.08 8.78
CA VAL A 219 0.15 5.82 7.73
C VAL A 219 -0.97 4.92 8.24
N LEU A 220 -0.63 3.81 8.87
CA LEU A 220 -1.58 2.81 9.30
C LEU A 220 -1.23 2.23 10.68
N HIS A 221 -2.24 1.72 11.34
CA HIS A 221 -2.10 0.93 12.57
C HIS A 221 -2.76 -0.43 12.40
N VAL A 222 -2.06 -1.49 12.79
CA VAL A 222 -2.60 -2.85 12.76
C VAL A 222 -2.66 -3.41 14.17
N THR A 223 -3.86 -3.79 14.59
CA THR A 223 -4.11 -4.39 15.90
C THR A 223 -4.79 -5.74 15.75
N ILE A 224 -4.32 -6.73 16.49
CA ILE A 224 -4.94 -8.05 16.60
C ILE A 224 -5.57 -8.14 17.99
N THR A 225 -6.86 -8.49 18.05
CA THR A 225 -7.61 -8.65 19.30
C THR A 225 -8.26 -10.02 19.33
N PRO A 226 -7.94 -10.90 20.31
CA PRO A 226 -8.66 -12.15 20.50
C PRO A 226 -10.12 -11.89 20.88
N GLN A 227 -11.02 -12.71 20.37
CA GLN A 227 -12.44 -12.74 20.73
C GLN A 227 -12.75 -14.00 21.55
#